data_dd767e40800ec3e48cc88cf45d67107c
#
_entry.id   dd767e40800ec3e48cc88cf45d67107c
#
_cell.length_a   1.000
_cell.length_b   1.000
_cell.length_c   1.000
_cell.angle_alpha   90.00
_cell.angle_beta   90.00
_cell.angle_gamma   90.00
#
_symmetry.space_group_name_H-M   'P 1'
#
loop_
_entity.id
_entity.type
_entity.pdbx_description
1 polymer ?
#
loop_
_entity_poly.entity_id
_entity_poly.type
_entity_poly.pdbx_seq_one_letter_code
_entity_poly.pdbx_strand_id
1 'polypeptide(L)'
;MIIPYRFKIIFLSFLAVFICYIDRVNISVAIIPMQEQFGWSESQVGIILGSFYFGYMITMIVGGYLADRYGGKKVLGYALLIWSFFTIITPFFSYQGLWWLILIRILMGLGEGVTFPSWHAIYARWIPFKERTRAVGFTNSGIAAGTLFGYAVAALIIANYSWEWVFY
;
A
#
# COMPACT_ATOMS: atom_id res chain seq x y z
N MET A 1 -10.04 -30.55 -9.20
CA MET A 1 -9.62 -30.46 -7.80
C MET A 1 -10.06 -29.10 -7.27
N ILE A 2 -11.06 -29.05 -6.36
CA ILE A 2 -11.60 -27.77 -5.84
C ILE A 2 -10.65 -27.28 -4.76
N ILE A 3 -9.93 -26.17 -5.04
CA ILE A 3 -9.03 -25.53 -4.06
C ILE A 3 -9.89 -25.05 -2.86
N PRO A 4 -9.61 -25.50 -1.62
CA PRO A 4 -10.36 -25.07 -0.45
C PRO A 4 -10.34 -23.52 -0.31
N TYR A 5 -11.47 -22.93 0.12
CA TYR A 5 -11.64 -21.48 0.22
C TYR A 5 -10.53 -20.79 1.03
N ARG A 6 -9.99 -21.46 2.05
CA ARG A 6 -8.89 -20.94 2.88
C ARG A 6 -7.62 -20.59 2.06
N PHE A 7 -7.25 -21.40 1.06
CA PHE A 7 -6.09 -21.11 0.22
C PHE A 7 -6.33 -19.92 -0.71
N LYS A 8 -7.57 -19.75 -1.19
CA LYS A 8 -7.95 -18.54 -1.95
C LYS A 8 -7.82 -17.29 -1.09
N ILE A 9 -8.26 -17.34 0.17
CA ILE A 9 -8.14 -16.23 1.12
C ILE A 9 -6.67 -15.89 1.37
N ILE A 10 -5.82 -16.89 1.61
CA ILE A 10 -4.39 -16.69 1.84
C ILE A 10 -3.72 -16.05 0.63
N PHE A 11 -4.01 -16.56 -0.58
CA PHE A 11 -3.46 -16.02 -1.82
C PHE A 11 -3.93 -14.59 -2.10
N LEU A 12 -5.21 -14.29 -1.90
CA LEU A 12 -5.73 -12.92 -2.05
C LEU A 12 -5.14 -11.95 -1.02
N SER A 13 -4.90 -12.41 0.22
CA SER A 13 -4.22 -11.61 1.23
C SER A 13 -2.75 -11.36 0.86
N PHE A 14 -2.06 -12.36 0.31
CA PHE A 14 -0.71 -12.20 -0.24
C PHE A 14 -0.70 -11.15 -1.35
N LEU A 15 -1.64 -11.23 -2.32
CA LEU A 15 -1.73 -10.25 -3.40
C LEU A 15 -2.03 -8.85 -2.88
N ALA A 16 -2.91 -8.70 -1.89
CA ALA A 16 -3.19 -7.41 -1.29
C ALA A 16 -1.94 -6.79 -0.64
N VAL A 17 -1.15 -7.59 0.09
CA VAL A 17 0.12 -7.14 0.69
C VAL A 17 1.16 -6.85 -0.40
N PHE A 18 1.24 -7.67 -1.43
CA PHE A 18 2.15 -7.50 -2.56
C PHE A 18 1.89 -6.17 -3.28
N ILE A 19 0.64 -5.86 -3.63
CA ILE A 19 0.25 -4.60 -4.28
C ILE A 19 0.52 -3.41 -3.34
N CYS A 20 0.14 -3.51 -2.08
CA CYS A 20 0.38 -2.49 -1.06
C CYS A 20 1.87 -2.08 -0.99
N TYR A 21 2.78 -3.04 -1.09
CA TYR A 21 4.22 -2.75 -1.06
C TYR A 21 4.78 -2.26 -2.39
N ILE A 22 4.19 -2.63 -3.52
CA ILE A 22 4.50 -1.98 -4.81
C ILE A 22 4.15 -0.49 -4.73
N ASP A 23 2.93 -0.15 -4.34
CA ASP A 23 2.47 1.25 -4.22
C ASP A 23 3.34 2.06 -3.26
N ARG A 24 3.80 1.43 -2.18
CA ARG A 24 4.65 2.08 -1.17
C ARG A 24 6.04 2.41 -1.69
N VAL A 25 6.65 1.56 -2.52
CA VAL A 25 7.99 1.82 -3.08
C VAL A 25 7.97 2.69 -4.32
N ASN A 26 6.86 2.76 -5.04
CA ASN A 26 6.71 3.58 -6.25
C ASN A 26 7.15 5.02 -6.02
N ILE A 27 6.67 5.66 -4.96
CA ILE A 27 7.06 7.03 -4.63
C ILE A 27 8.55 7.16 -4.29
N SER A 28 9.15 6.13 -3.67
CA SER A 28 10.56 6.18 -3.27
C SER A 28 11.51 6.20 -4.46
N VAL A 29 11.08 5.69 -5.61
CA VAL A 29 11.83 5.77 -6.86
C VAL A 29 11.43 7.02 -7.65
N ALA A 30 10.12 7.29 -7.76
CA ALA A 30 9.60 8.44 -8.49
C ALA A 30 10.01 9.79 -7.89
N ILE A 31 10.27 9.85 -6.58
CA ILE A 31 10.64 11.11 -5.90
C ILE A 31 11.96 11.69 -6.41
N ILE A 32 12.86 10.88 -6.96
CA ILE A 32 14.17 11.33 -7.48
C ILE A 32 13.97 12.27 -8.67
N PRO A 33 13.35 11.84 -9.80
CA PRO A 33 13.06 12.74 -10.91
C PRO A 33 12.06 13.84 -10.55
N MET A 34 11.12 13.60 -9.62
CA MET A 34 10.21 14.63 -9.13
C MET A 34 10.95 15.75 -8.39
N GLN A 35 11.94 15.42 -7.57
CA GLN A 35 12.77 16.39 -6.85
C GLN A 35 13.50 17.31 -7.84
N GLU A 36 14.09 16.76 -8.87
CA GLU A 36 14.76 17.54 -9.93
C GLU A 36 13.78 18.42 -10.69
N GLN A 37 12.62 17.87 -11.07
CA GLN A 37 11.61 18.58 -11.86
C GLN A 37 10.95 19.73 -11.11
N PHE A 38 10.64 19.54 -9.83
CA PHE A 38 9.91 20.55 -9.03
C PHE A 38 10.83 21.41 -8.14
N GLY A 39 12.13 21.13 -8.12
CA GLY A 39 13.11 21.89 -7.33
C GLY A 39 12.95 21.72 -5.82
N TRP A 40 12.48 20.55 -5.35
CA TRP A 40 12.27 20.32 -3.93
C TRP A 40 13.58 20.11 -3.18
N SER A 41 13.66 20.69 -1.97
CA SER A 41 14.77 20.43 -1.05
C SER A 41 14.70 19.03 -0.45
N GLU A 42 15.84 18.51 0.04
CA GLU A 42 15.91 17.22 0.75
C GLU A 42 14.92 17.15 1.93
N SER A 43 14.76 18.25 2.67
CA SER A 43 13.80 18.34 3.77
C SER A 43 12.35 18.17 3.28
N GLN A 44 11.99 18.75 2.14
CA GLN A 44 10.67 18.62 1.57
C GLN A 44 10.41 17.19 1.07
N VAL A 45 11.40 16.55 0.45
CA VAL A 45 11.36 15.14 0.08
C VAL A 45 11.12 14.25 1.31
N GLY A 46 11.86 14.50 2.40
CA GLY A 46 11.67 13.80 3.67
C GLY A 46 10.25 13.94 4.22
N ILE A 47 9.66 15.15 4.15
CA ILE A 47 8.26 15.40 4.57
C ILE A 47 7.27 14.64 3.69
N ILE A 48 7.44 14.64 2.36
CA ILE A 48 6.59 13.90 1.42
C ILE A 48 6.59 12.41 1.78
N LEU A 49 7.78 11.81 1.94
CA LEU A 49 7.89 10.38 2.26
C LEU A 49 7.35 10.05 3.65
N GLY A 50 7.61 10.92 4.64
CA GLY A 50 7.15 10.74 6.02
C GLY A 50 5.65 10.94 6.19
N SER A 51 5.02 11.80 5.40
CA SER A 51 3.60 12.15 5.51
C SER A 51 2.66 10.96 5.34
N PHE A 52 3.04 10.00 4.51
CA PHE A 52 2.32 8.73 4.36
C PHE A 52 2.18 8.00 5.70
N TYR A 53 3.28 7.88 6.45
CA TYR A 53 3.29 7.15 7.71
C TYR A 53 2.45 7.81 8.79
N PHE A 54 2.28 9.12 8.73
CA PHE A 54 1.38 9.84 9.63
C PHE A 54 -0.07 9.35 9.48
N GLY A 55 -0.59 9.31 8.25
CA GLY A 55 -1.92 8.75 7.97
C GLY A 55 -2.03 7.27 8.33
N TYR A 56 -1.00 6.49 7.97
CA TYR A 56 -0.92 5.05 8.21
C TYR A 56 -1.04 4.69 9.70
N MET A 57 -0.32 5.38 10.57
CA MET A 57 -0.33 5.12 12.02
C MET A 57 -1.72 5.34 12.63
N ILE A 58 -2.45 6.37 12.20
CA ILE A 58 -3.79 6.66 12.71
C ILE A 58 -4.73 5.48 12.44
N THR A 59 -4.77 5.01 11.20
CA THR A 59 -5.70 3.94 10.81
C THR A 59 -5.22 2.55 11.16
N MET A 60 -3.94 2.33 11.38
CA MET A 60 -3.42 1.07 11.90
C MET A 60 -4.00 0.78 13.30
N ILE A 61 -4.11 1.81 14.15
CA ILE A 61 -4.69 1.67 15.50
C ILE A 61 -6.20 1.41 15.42
N VAL A 62 -6.92 2.22 14.62
CA VAL A 62 -8.38 2.13 14.48
C VAL A 62 -8.82 0.95 13.62
N GLY A 63 -7.95 0.49 12.74
CA GLY A 63 -8.24 -0.54 11.74
C GLY A 63 -8.64 -1.89 12.33
N GLY A 64 -8.08 -2.25 13.49
CA GLY A 64 -8.49 -3.45 14.22
C GLY A 64 -9.96 -3.40 14.63
N TYR A 65 -10.38 -2.31 15.27
CA TYR A 65 -11.77 -2.09 15.64
C TYR A 65 -12.71 -2.10 14.42
N LEU A 66 -12.34 -1.44 13.35
CA LEU A 66 -13.13 -1.43 12.11
C LEU A 66 -13.27 -2.84 11.51
N ALA A 67 -12.17 -3.60 11.46
CA ALA A 67 -12.15 -4.95 10.92
C ALA A 67 -12.99 -5.93 11.76
N ASP A 68 -13.01 -5.77 13.09
CA ASP A 68 -13.83 -6.59 13.99
C ASP A 68 -15.32 -6.25 13.88
N ARG A 69 -15.65 -4.96 13.78
CA ARG A 69 -17.04 -4.48 13.74
C ARG A 69 -17.69 -4.69 12.38
N TYR A 70 -17.03 -4.34 11.28
CA TYR A 70 -17.59 -4.36 9.93
C TYR A 70 -17.16 -5.58 9.11
N GLY A 71 -16.19 -6.35 9.60
CA GLY A 71 -15.59 -7.51 8.96
C GLY A 71 -14.40 -7.16 8.09
N GLY A 72 -13.27 -7.84 8.31
CA GLY A 72 -12.00 -7.55 7.65
C GLY A 72 -12.06 -7.53 6.12
N LYS A 73 -12.89 -8.41 5.51
CA LYS A 73 -13.06 -8.44 4.04
C LYS A 73 -13.60 -7.11 3.48
N LYS A 74 -14.62 -6.53 4.11
CA LYS A 74 -15.22 -5.27 3.66
C LYS A 74 -14.25 -4.11 3.86
N VAL A 75 -13.64 -4.05 5.05
CA VAL A 75 -12.68 -2.99 5.40
C VAL A 75 -11.49 -3.01 4.46
N LEU A 76 -10.88 -4.18 4.21
CA LEU A 76 -9.77 -4.33 3.27
C LEU A 76 -10.17 -3.96 1.83
N GLY A 77 -11.37 -4.36 1.39
CA GLY A 77 -11.86 -4.04 0.05
C GLY A 77 -12.04 -2.53 -0.17
N TYR A 78 -12.69 -1.83 0.76
CA TYR A 78 -12.82 -0.37 0.68
C TYR A 78 -11.48 0.36 0.80
N ALA A 79 -10.61 -0.11 1.68
CA ALA A 79 -9.28 0.41 1.84
C ALA A 79 -8.48 0.34 0.52
N LEU A 80 -8.51 -0.82 -0.15
CA LEU A 80 -7.86 -1.03 -1.43
C LEU A 80 -8.36 -0.03 -2.50
N LEU A 81 -9.67 0.16 -2.61
CA LEU A 81 -10.24 1.15 -3.54
C LEU A 81 -9.80 2.57 -3.21
N ILE A 82 -9.77 2.94 -1.93
CA ILE A 82 -9.37 4.27 -1.47
C ILE A 82 -7.91 4.55 -1.80
N TRP A 83 -6.99 3.66 -1.39
CA TRP A 83 -5.57 3.94 -1.65
C TRP A 83 -5.21 3.86 -3.14
N SER A 84 -5.81 2.92 -3.92
CA SER A 84 -5.60 2.86 -5.36
C SER A 84 -6.08 4.14 -6.06
N PHE A 85 -7.21 4.70 -5.63
CA PHE A 85 -7.67 5.99 -6.13
C PHE A 85 -6.65 7.10 -5.86
N PHE A 86 -6.11 7.19 -4.62
CA PHE A 86 -5.10 8.19 -4.30
C PHE A 86 -3.75 7.94 -5.01
N THR A 87 -3.39 6.69 -5.29
CA THR A 87 -2.22 6.35 -6.11
C THR A 87 -2.37 6.93 -7.52
N ILE A 88 -3.50 6.67 -8.19
CA ILE A 88 -3.78 7.13 -9.55
C ILE A 88 -3.77 8.66 -9.66
N ILE A 89 -4.30 9.37 -8.69
CA ILE A 89 -4.36 10.85 -8.72
C ILE A 89 -3.08 11.53 -8.22
N THR A 90 -2.12 10.78 -7.67
CA THR A 90 -0.84 11.32 -7.15
C THR A 90 -0.10 12.19 -8.18
N PRO A 91 0.10 11.78 -9.44
CA PRO A 91 0.78 12.63 -10.42
C PRO A 91 0.08 13.97 -10.62
N PHE A 92 -1.24 13.98 -10.76
CA PHE A 92 -2.00 15.22 -10.94
C PHE A 92 -1.77 16.22 -9.81
N PHE A 93 -1.84 15.75 -8.56
CA PHE A 93 -1.64 16.61 -7.39
C PHE A 93 -0.18 17.01 -7.16
N SER A 94 0.78 16.26 -7.68
CA SER A 94 2.20 16.66 -7.65
C SER A 94 2.44 17.96 -8.42
N TYR A 95 1.75 18.16 -9.54
CA TYR A 95 1.81 19.40 -10.32
C TYR A 95 1.09 20.59 -9.67
N GLN A 96 0.16 20.34 -8.76
CA GLN A 96 -0.54 21.41 -8.02
C GLN A 96 0.29 21.99 -6.86
N GLY A 97 1.36 21.29 -6.47
CA GLY A 97 2.32 21.76 -5.48
C GLY A 97 2.53 20.82 -4.29
N LEU A 98 3.56 21.12 -3.52
CA LEU A 98 4.05 20.31 -2.40
C LEU A 98 2.95 19.91 -1.39
N TRP A 99 2.15 20.89 -0.95
CA TRP A 99 1.14 20.65 0.10
C TRP A 99 0.01 19.71 -0.35
N TRP A 100 -0.36 19.77 -1.62
CA TRP A 100 -1.32 18.85 -2.20
C TRP A 100 -0.80 17.42 -2.25
N LEU A 101 0.46 17.25 -2.63
CA LEU A 101 1.09 15.95 -2.63
C LEU A 101 1.16 15.35 -1.21
N ILE A 102 1.55 16.16 -0.21
CA ILE A 102 1.58 15.76 1.20
C ILE A 102 0.19 15.30 1.65
N LEU A 103 -0.85 16.05 1.31
CA LEU A 103 -2.23 15.69 1.65
C LEU A 103 -2.63 14.34 1.05
N ILE A 104 -2.35 14.13 -0.24
CA ILE A 104 -2.63 12.87 -0.94
C ILE A 104 -1.87 11.70 -0.28
N ARG A 105 -0.61 11.91 0.09
CA ARG A 105 0.20 10.91 0.80
C ARG A 105 -0.40 10.53 2.16
N ILE A 106 -0.90 11.50 2.93
CA ILE A 106 -1.60 11.23 4.20
C ILE A 106 -2.88 10.43 3.96
N LEU A 107 -3.70 10.84 2.98
CA LEU A 107 -4.96 10.15 2.64
C LEU A 107 -4.71 8.71 2.13
N MET A 108 -3.67 8.50 1.34
CA MET A 108 -3.22 7.18 0.91
C MET A 108 -2.82 6.32 2.12
N GLY A 109 -2.03 6.88 3.05
CA GLY A 109 -1.65 6.22 4.29
C GLY A 109 -2.85 5.85 5.16
N LEU A 110 -3.86 6.72 5.28
CA LEU A 110 -5.13 6.44 5.96
C LEU A 110 -5.86 5.24 5.32
N GLY A 111 -5.86 5.13 4.00
CA GLY A 111 -6.43 3.98 3.30
C GLY A 111 -5.67 2.69 3.59
N GLU A 112 -4.34 2.74 3.54
CA GLU A 112 -3.49 1.55 3.60
C GLU A 112 -3.29 1.00 5.02
N GLY A 113 -3.35 1.85 6.05
CA GLY A 113 -3.05 1.46 7.43
C GLY A 113 -3.98 0.39 8.02
N VAL A 114 -5.19 0.22 7.49
CA VAL A 114 -6.12 -0.84 7.92
C VAL A 114 -5.81 -2.22 7.33
N THR A 115 -4.85 -2.32 6.41
CA THR A 115 -4.55 -3.56 5.68
C THR A 115 -4.15 -4.70 6.60
N PHE A 116 -3.15 -4.49 7.46
CA PHE A 116 -2.66 -5.51 8.37
C PHE A 116 -3.73 -5.97 9.39
N PRO A 117 -4.40 -5.08 10.12
CA PRO A 117 -5.48 -5.49 11.00
C PRO A 117 -6.59 -6.26 10.29
N SER A 118 -6.94 -5.85 9.07
CA SER A 118 -8.04 -6.45 8.31
C SER A 118 -7.77 -7.91 7.91
N TRP A 119 -6.61 -8.23 7.36
CA TRP A 119 -6.33 -9.62 6.99
C TRP A 119 -6.08 -10.51 8.21
N HIS A 120 -5.55 -9.97 9.32
CA HIS A 120 -5.49 -10.70 10.59
C HIS A 120 -6.88 -11.06 11.12
N ALA A 121 -7.84 -10.12 11.06
CA ALA A 121 -9.24 -10.39 11.43
C ALA A 121 -9.89 -11.45 10.50
N ILE A 122 -9.57 -11.44 9.19
CA ILE A 122 -10.01 -12.49 8.26
C ILE A 122 -9.43 -13.84 8.69
N TYR A 123 -8.14 -13.91 9.00
CA TYR A 123 -7.48 -15.16 9.38
C TYR A 123 -8.00 -15.74 10.69
N ALA A 124 -8.32 -14.89 11.67
CA ALA A 124 -8.94 -15.32 12.91
C ALA A 124 -10.27 -16.08 12.70
N ARG A 125 -10.99 -15.77 11.62
CA ARG A 125 -12.30 -16.38 11.32
C ARG A 125 -12.23 -17.54 10.33
N TRP A 126 -11.28 -17.52 9.38
CA TRP A 126 -11.28 -18.44 8.23
C TRP A 126 -10.16 -19.48 8.24
N ILE A 127 -9.10 -19.24 9.01
CA ILE A 127 -7.92 -20.11 9.01
C ILE A 127 -7.84 -20.88 10.32
N PRO A 128 -7.77 -22.24 10.29
CA PRO A 128 -7.56 -23.06 11.48
C PRO A 128 -6.33 -22.63 12.26
N PHE A 129 -6.40 -22.65 13.58
CA PHE A 129 -5.33 -22.19 14.46
C PHE A 129 -3.94 -22.79 14.11
N LYS A 130 -3.91 -24.09 13.83
CA LYS A 130 -2.67 -24.82 13.46
C LYS A 130 -2.02 -24.35 12.15
N GLU A 131 -2.78 -23.73 11.24
CA GLU A 131 -2.30 -23.28 9.93
C GLU A 131 -2.02 -21.76 9.89
N ARG A 132 -2.44 -20.99 10.91
CA ARG A 132 -2.33 -19.53 10.91
C ARG A 132 -0.91 -19.02 10.76
N THR A 133 0.04 -19.59 11.47
CA THR A 133 1.45 -19.16 11.39
C THR A 133 2.02 -19.31 9.97
N ARG A 134 1.71 -20.42 9.30
CA ARG A 134 2.13 -20.63 7.91
C ARG A 134 1.43 -19.66 6.96
N ALA A 135 0.14 -19.42 7.15
CA ALA A 135 -0.64 -18.47 6.36
C ALA A 135 -0.10 -17.04 6.50
N VAL A 136 0.20 -16.61 7.73
CA VAL A 136 0.84 -15.32 8.03
C VAL A 136 2.21 -15.20 7.35
N GLY A 137 3.06 -16.22 7.49
CA GLY A 137 4.38 -16.24 6.85
C GLY A 137 4.30 -16.12 5.33
N PHE A 138 3.38 -16.86 4.70
CA PHE A 138 3.15 -16.77 3.26
C PHE A 138 2.63 -15.37 2.84
N THR A 139 1.68 -14.81 3.56
CA THR A 139 1.17 -13.46 3.27
C THR A 139 2.25 -12.40 3.44
N ASN A 140 3.07 -12.50 4.47
CA ASN A 140 4.17 -11.57 4.71
C ASN A 140 5.31 -11.68 3.68
N SER A 141 5.48 -12.82 3.01
CA SER A 141 6.42 -12.90 1.88
C SER A 141 6.04 -11.96 0.73
N GLY A 142 4.77 -11.55 0.64
CA GLY A 142 4.30 -10.51 -0.27
C GLY A 142 4.99 -9.16 -0.04
N ILE A 143 5.45 -8.87 1.18
CA ILE A 143 6.23 -7.67 1.52
C ILE A 143 7.53 -7.63 0.70
N ALA A 144 8.36 -8.65 0.85
CA ALA A 144 9.64 -8.72 0.15
C ALA A 144 9.45 -8.83 -1.38
N ALA A 145 8.50 -9.67 -1.81
CA ALA A 145 8.21 -9.86 -3.22
C ALA A 145 7.69 -8.56 -3.87
N GLY A 146 6.73 -7.86 -3.22
CA GLY A 146 6.18 -6.59 -3.70
C GLY A 146 7.23 -5.47 -3.72
N THR A 147 8.07 -5.41 -2.69
CA THR A 147 9.18 -4.44 -2.63
C THR A 147 10.18 -4.64 -3.77
N LEU A 148 10.69 -5.87 -3.95
CA LEU A 148 11.65 -6.18 -5.01
C LEU A 148 11.06 -5.94 -6.41
N PHE A 149 9.84 -6.42 -6.63
CA PHE A 149 9.14 -6.23 -7.90
C PHE A 149 8.86 -4.75 -8.17
N GLY A 150 8.37 -4.02 -7.17
CA GLY A 150 8.07 -2.59 -7.27
C GLY A 150 9.30 -1.76 -7.62
N TYR A 151 10.44 -1.97 -6.95
CA TYR A 151 11.69 -1.28 -7.29
C TYR A 151 12.16 -1.58 -8.71
N ALA A 152 12.16 -2.86 -9.12
CA ALA A 152 12.61 -3.26 -10.45
C ALA A 152 11.71 -2.65 -11.54
N VAL A 153 10.39 -2.76 -11.39
CA VAL A 153 9.43 -2.25 -12.37
C VAL A 153 9.43 -0.72 -12.41
N ALA A 154 9.42 -0.04 -11.25
CA ALA A 154 9.45 1.41 -11.19
C ALA A 154 10.73 1.98 -11.84
N ALA A 155 11.90 1.37 -11.58
CA ALA A 155 13.16 1.78 -12.21
C ALA A 155 13.12 1.62 -13.74
N LEU A 156 12.59 0.49 -14.24
CA LEU A 156 12.43 0.24 -15.68
C LEU A 156 11.47 1.23 -16.34
N ILE A 157 10.35 1.55 -15.66
CA ILE A 157 9.38 2.52 -16.18
C ILE A 157 10.03 3.91 -16.28
N ILE A 158 10.71 4.36 -15.22
CA ILE A 158 11.36 5.68 -15.21
C ILE A 158 12.49 5.77 -16.24
N ALA A 159 13.23 4.69 -16.45
CA ALA A 159 14.31 4.66 -17.44
C ALA A 159 13.83 4.77 -18.90
N ASN A 160 12.61 4.30 -19.21
CA ASN A 160 12.08 4.26 -20.58
C ASN A 160 10.94 5.26 -20.83
N TYR A 161 10.32 5.73 -19.78
CA TYR A 161 9.15 6.64 -19.82
C TYR A 161 9.35 7.77 -18.80
N SER A 162 8.26 8.31 -18.29
CA SER A 162 8.29 9.32 -17.23
C SER A 162 7.86 8.74 -15.88
N TRP A 163 8.17 9.45 -14.80
CA TRP A 163 7.86 9.00 -13.43
C TRP A 163 6.35 8.86 -13.14
N GLU A 164 5.50 9.59 -13.87
CA GLU A 164 4.05 9.52 -13.73
C GLU A 164 3.50 8.11 -14.01
N TRP A 165 4.09 7.41 -14.96
CA TRP A 165 3.67 6.07 -15.34
C TRP A 165 3.85 5.01 -14.25
N VAL A 166 4.66 5.30 -13.24
CA VAL A 166 4.83 4.41 -12.08
C VAL A 166 3.56 4.31 -11.23
N PHE A 167 2.67 5.30 -11.34
CA PHE A 167 1.42 5.38 -10.57
C PHE A 167 0.19 4.82 -11.33
N TYR A 168 0.37 4.41 -12.57
CA TYR A 168 -0.67 3.84 -13.44
C TYR A 168 -0.39 2.37 -13.77
#